data_525370bf8f0704e9fb656d30073130b2
#
_entry.id   525370bf8f0704e9fb656d30073130b2
#
_cell.length_a   1.000
_cell.length_b   1.000
_cell.length_c   1.000
_cell.angle_alpha   90.00
_cell.angle_beta   90.00
_cell.angle_gamma   90.00
#
_symmetry.space_group_name_H-M   'P 1'
#
loop_
_entity.id
_entity.type
_entity.pdbx_description
1 polymer ?
#
loop_
_entity_poly.entity_id
_entity_poly.type
_entity_poly.pdbx_seq_one_letter_code
_entity_poly.pdbx_strand_id
1 'polypeptide(L)'
;MGEIKQVDLSNVVNNKITYGKNDIVDEFSGLDGNYIDREILARIWESAVGKFFILNDGFYDNIECDGQTLSIDRYVKKIYFLGFFFWGKNTERIIVEFEDGVKEIISVTFEDWTVASSDDKSIFKEYSDGKYKTLFATTTKGNMIHIVNFHYTRCNLKHIAKVKNIILPQNMFMHIFAITIEN
;
A
#
# COMPACT_ATOMS: atom_id res chain seq x y z
N MET A 1 21.30 10.03 -6.42
CA MET A 1 19.98 9.49 -6.11
C MET A 1 19.68 8.45 -7.18
N GLY A 2 19.27 7.24 -6.78
CA GLY A 2 18.82 6.23 -7.72
C GLY A 2 17.52 6.65 -8.42
N GLU A 3 17.25 6.10 -9.59
CA GLU A 3 15.98 6.31 -10.27
C GLU A 3 14.86 5.64 -9.48
N ILE A 4 13.79 6.39 -9.18
CA ILE A 4 12.61 5.89 -8.48
C ILE A 4 11.53 5.62 -9.52
N LYS A 5 11.01 4.38 -9.53
CA LYS A 5 9.94 3.94 -10.44
C LYS A 5 8.83 3.26 -9.70
N GLN A 6 7.61 3.53 -10.11
CA GLN A 6 6.45 2.79 -9.66
C GLN A 6 6.34 1.46 -10.41
N VAL A 7 5.95 0.41 -9.68
CA VAL A 7 5.59 -0.88 -10.25
C VAL A 7 4.17 -0.78 -10.81
N ASP A 8 3.97 -1.28 -12.02
CA ASP A 8 2.62 -1.41 -12.59
C ASP A 8 1.87 -2.54 -11.89
N LEU A 9 0.76 -2.20 -11.26
CA LEU A 9 -0.08 -3.14 -10.53
C LEU A 9 -1.35 -3.53 -11.29
N SER A 10 -1.56 -3.04 -12.51
CA SER A 10 -2.79 -3.19 -13.28
C SER A 10 -3.27 -4.64 -13.45
N ASN A 11 -2.34 -5.58 -13.51
CA ASN A 11 -2.65 -7.00 -13.70
C ASN A 11 -2.89 -7.79 -12.40
N VAL A 12 -2.74 -7.15 -11.23
CA VAL A 12 -2.79 -7.84 -9.93
C VAL A 12 -3.72 -7.18 -8.91
N VAL A 13 -4.20 -5.95 -9.18
CA VAL A 13 -5.25 -5.33 -8.36
C VAL A 13 -6.53 -6.15 -8.44
N ASN A 14 -7.13 -6.43 -7.31
CA ASN A 14 -8.25 -7.35 -7.18
C ASN A 14 -9.29 -6.90 -6.15
N ASN A 15 -9.09 -5.75 -5.53
CA ASN A 15 -9.98 -5.23 -4.50
C ASN A 15 -10.25 -3.73 -4.70
N LYS A 16 -11.42 -3.25 -4.27
CA LYS A 16 -11.83 -1.85 -4.36
C LYS A 16 -12.25 -1.33 -2.99
N ILE A 17 -11.58 -0.30 -2.53
CA ILE A 17 -11.86 0.37 -1.26
C ILE A 17 -12.22 1.85 -1.45
N THR A 18 -11.78 2.46 -2.57
CA THR A 18 -12.04 3.87 -2.82
C THR A 18 -13.30 4.07 -3.64
N TYR A 19 -14.13 5.01 -3.22
CA TYR A 19 -15.36 5.36 -3.91
C TYR A 19 -15.43 6.86 -4.10
N GLY A 20 -15.95 7.28 -5.26
CA GLY A 20 -16.30 8.66 -5.53
C GLY A 20 -17.69 8.97 -4.97
N LYS A 21 -18.01 10.25 -4.90
CA LYS A 21 -19.25 10.78 -4.30
C LYS A 21 -20.54 10.23 -4.92
N ASN A 22 -20.46 9.73 -6.16
CA ASN A 22 -21.61 9.20 -6.91
C ASN A 22 -21.52 7.69 -7.18
N ASP A 23 -20.53 7.00 -6.62
CA ASP A 23 -20.38 5.58 -6.82
C ASP A 23 -21.44 4.82 -5.99
N ILE A 24 -21.97 3.76 -6.57
CA ILE A 24 -22.81 2.81 -5.82
C ILE A 24 -21.90 1.94 -5.00
N VAL A 25 -22.03 2.02 -3.69
CA VAL A 25 -21.28 1.18 -2.74
C VAL A 25 -22.09 -0.07 -2.47
N ASP A 26 -21.56 -1.22 -2.85
CA ASP A 26 -22.10 -2.52 -2.49
C ASP A 26 -21.87 -2.76 -0.98
N GLU A 27 -22.87 -3.30 -0.28
CA GLU A 27 -22.78 -3.62 1.16
C GLU A 27 -21.67 -4.63 1.48
N PHE A 28 -21.24 -5.40 0.50
CA PHE A 28 -20.18 -6.41 0.63
C PHE A 28 -18.82 -5.96 0.11
N SER A 29 -18.73 -4.78 -0.47
CA SER A 29 -17.46 -4.26 -0.99
C SER A 29 -16.72 -3.45 0.05
N GLY A 30 -15.42 -3.68 0.14
CA GLY A 30 -14.52 -2.88 0.99
C GLY A 30 -14.56 -3.26 2.47
N LEU A 31 -14.24 -2.32 3.28
CA LEU A 31 -14.03 -2.31 4.72
C LEU A 31 -15.33 -2.44 5.53
N ASP A 32 -16.06 -3.55 5.49
CA ASP A 32 -17.36 -3.71 6.18
C ASP A 32 -18.33 -2.54 5.89
N GLY A 33 -18.43 -2.16 4.61
CA GLY A 33 -19.26 -1.04 4.16
C GLY A 33 -18.66 0.34 4.49
N ASN A 34 -17.41 0.43 4.91
CA ASN A 34 -16.63 1.67 4.93
C ASN A 34 -15.88 1.82 3.62
N TYR A 35 -15.64 3.06 3.21
CA TYR A 35 -14.91 3.37 1.99
C TYR A 35 -14.04 4.61 2.18
N ILE A 36 -13.02 4.71 1.37
CA ILE A 36 -12.11 5.85 1.35
C ILE A 36 -12.55 6.77 0.21
N ASP A 37 -12.68 8.06 0.50
CA ASP A 37 -12.97 9.06 -0.54
C ASP A 37 -11.79 9.14 -1.52
N ARG A 38 -12.06 8.85 -2.78
CA ARG A 38 -11.09 8.86 -3.87
C ARG A 38 -10.37 10.19 -4.02
N GLU A 39 -11.06 11.32 -3.82
CA GLU A 39 -10.47 12.64 -3.92
C GLU A 39 -9.45 12.92 -2.81
N ILE A 40 -9.65 12.33 -1.63
CA ILE A 40 -8.71 12.45 -0.52
C ILE A 40 -7.43 11.68 -0.83
N LEU A 41 -7.54 10.47 -1.37
CA LEU A 41 -6.38 9.70 -1.79
C LEU A 41 -5.55 10.43 -2.84
N ALA A 42 -6.17 10.99 -3.87
CA ALA A 42 -5.47 11.72 -4.93
C ALA A 42 -4.63 12.89 -4.38
N ARG A 43 -5.04 13.51 -3.27
CA ARG A 43 -4.31 14.63 -2.64
C ARG A 43 -3.17 14.19 -1.73
N ILE A 44 -3.22 12.99 -1.18
CA ILE A 44 -2.23 12.49 -0.21
C ILE A 44 -0.93 12.07 -0.88
N TRP A 45 -0.98 11.65 -2.13
CA TRP A 45 0.12 10.96 -2.80
C TRP A 45 1.26 11.84 -3.32
N GLU A 46 1.05 13.13 -3.42
CA GLU A 46 2.06 14.05 -3.96
C GLU A 46 3.11 14.52 -2.94
N SER A 47 2.95 14.23 -1.65
CA SER A 47 3.61 15.05 -0.63
C SER A 47 4.87 14.49 0.04
N ALA A 48 5.05 13.19 0.20
CA ALA A 48 6.03 12.76 1.20
C ALA A 48 7.26 11.98 0.72
N VAL A 49 7.16 11.10 -0.27
CA VAL A 49 8.26 10.14 -0.54
C VAL A 49 8.50 9.87 -2.02
N GLY A 50 8.06 10.72 -2.86
CA GLY A 50 7.97 10.48 -4.28
C GLY A 50 6.52 10.16 -4.67
N LYS A 51 6.26 10.19 -5.95
CA LYS A 51 4.90 10.05 -6.46
C LYS A 51 4.46 8.59 -6.34
N PHE A 52 3.61 8.27 -5.39
CA PHE A 52 2.85 7.04 -5.41
C PHE A 52 1.56 7.33 -6.19
N PHE A 53 1.36 6.62 -7.27
CA PHE A 53 0.10 6.67 -7.99
C PHE A 53 -0.69 5.43 -7.58
N ILE A 54 -1.85 5.61 -6.98
CA ILE A 54 -2.79 4.52 -6.86
C ILE A 54 -3.38 4.29 -8.24
N LEU A 55 -3.30 3.06 -8.67
CA LEU A 55 -4.04 2.63 -9.83
C LEU A 55 -5.52 2.71 -9.48
N ASN A 56 -6.28 3.44 -10.27
CA ASN A 56 -7.72 3.49 -10.20
C ASN A 56 -8.27 3.39 -11.62
N ASP A 57 -8.49 2.17 -12.05
CA ASP A 57 -9.10 1.87 -13.35
C ASP A 57 -10.63 2.02 -13.35
N GLY A 58 -11.19 2.39 -12.19
CA GLY A 58 -12.63 2.49 -11.96
C GLY A 58 -13.22 1.22 -11.35
N PHE A 59 -12.52 0.08 -11.40
CA PHE A 59 -12.97 -1.20 -10.83
C PHE A 59 -12.20 -1.56 -9.57
N TYR A 60 -10.86 -1.49 -9.61
CA TYR A 60 -9.99 -1.89 -8.50
C TYR A 60 -8.98 -0.79 -8.20
N ASP A 61 -8.51 -0.71 -6.95
CA ASP A 61 -7.56 0.31 -6.50
C ASP A 61 -6.48 -0.21 -5.57
N ASN A 62 -6.55 -1.48 -5.17
CA ASN A 62 -5.57 -2.09 -4.31
C ASN A 62 -5.46 -3.60 -4.54
N ILE A 63 -4.42 -4.18 -3.96
CA ILE A 63 -4.19 -5.62 -3.93
C ILE A 63 -4.59 -6.10 -2.53
N GLU A 64 -5.60 -6.95 -2.45
CA GLU A 64 -5.81 -7.88 -1.36
C GLU A 64 -4.85 -9.05 -1.57
N CYS A 65 -3.90 -9.24 -0.64
CA CYS A 65 -2.79 -10.16 -0.86
C CYS A 65 -3.24 -11.62 -0.80
N ASP A 66 -3.05 -12.34 -1.91
CA ASP A 66 -3.33 -13.77 -2.07
C ASP A 66 -2.23 -14.46 -2.88
N GLY A 67 -0.97 -14.19 -2.56
CA GLY A 67 0.16 -14.84 -3.20
C GLY A 67 0.49 -14.36 -4.62
N GLN A 68 0.01 -13.21 -5.03
CA GLN A 68 0.26 -12.66 -6.37
C GLN A 68 1.77 -12.50 -6.63
N THR A 69 2.15 -12.71 -7.89
CA THR A 69 3.52 -12.55 -8.36
C THR A 69 3.60 -11.34 -9.30
N LEU A 70 4.49 -10.42 -8.98
CA LEU A 70 4.76 -9.20 -9.73
C LEU A 70 6.08 -9.36 -10.48
N SER A 71 6.08 -9.28 -11.80
CA SER A 71 7.30 -9.28 -12.61
C SER A 71 7.94 -7.90 -12.59
N ILE A 72 9.21 -7.82 -12.21
CA ILE A 72 9.95 -6.55 -12.05
C ILE A 72 10.99 -6.36 -13.14
N ASP A 73 11.81 -7.37 -13.38
CA ASP A 73 12.82 -7.43 -14.43
C ASP A 73 13.80 -6.22 -14.43
N ARG A 74 14.25 -5.81 -13.24
CA ARG A 74 15.10 -4.64 -13.01
C ARG A 74 16.09 -4.83 -11.87
N TYR A 75 17.20 -4.08 -11.91
CA TYR A 75 18.05 -3.88 -10.75
C TYR A 75 17.32 -3.01 -9.72
N VAL A 76 17.26 -3.48 -8.49
CA VAL A 76 16.54 -2.81 -7.40
C VAL A 76 17.40 -2.85 -6.13
N LYS A 77 17.58 -1.71 -5.49
CA LYS A 77 18.23 -1.58 -4.18
C LYS A 77 17.22 -1.45 -3.05
N LYS A 78 16.11 -0.80 -3.33
CA LYS A 78 15.06 -0.58 -2.33
C LYS A 78 13.68 -0.80 -2.93
N ILE A 79 12.80 -1.34 -2.11
CA ILE A 79 11.38 -1.49 -2.43
C ILE A 79 10.58 -0.74 -1.37
N TYR A 80 9.60 -0.01 -1.81
CA TYR A 80 8.71 0.77 -0.98
C TYR A 80 7.29 0.25 -1.18
N PHE A 81 6.65 -0.13 -0.09
CA PHE A 81 5.27 -0.60 -0.08
C PHE A 81 4.40 0.42 0.63
N LEU A 82 3.23 0.68 0.07
CA LEU A 82 2.20 1.51 0.66
C LEU A 82 0.95 0.66 0.85
N GLY A 83 0.44 0.61 2.06
CA GLY A 83 -0.69 -0.25 2.39
C GLY A 83 -1.15 -0.13 3.83
N PHE A 84 -1.96 -1.08 4.24
CA PHE A 84 -2.39 -1.26 5.61
C PHE A 84 -2.81 -2.71 5.90
N PHE A 85 -3.06 -3.03 7.17
CA PHE A 85 -3.72 -4.24 7.59
C PHE A 85 -5.14 -3.96 8.09
N PHE A 86 -6.04 -4.91 7.81
CA PHE A 86 -7.23 -5.10 8.61
C PHE A 86 -6.87 -5.87 9.89
N TRP A 87 -7.48 -5.51 11.02
CA TRP A 87 -7.33 -6.22 12.28
C TRP A 87 -5.95 -6.13 12.92
N GLY A 88 -5.49 -4.91 13.13
CA GLY A 88 -4.32 -4.63 13.94
C GLY A 88 -3.00 -4.60 13.17
N LYS A 89 -1.93 -4.37 13.91
CA LYS A 89 -0.57 -4.35 13.37
C LYS A 89 -0.09 -5.76 13.07
N ASN A 90 0.38 -5.97 11.85
CA ASN A 90 0.95 -7.25 11.46
C ASN A 90 2.21 -7.08 10.57
N THR A 91 3.00 -8.15 10.47
CA THR A 91 4.22 -8.21 9.66
C THR A 91 4.17 -9.44 8.78
N GLU A 92 4.27 -9.23 7.48
CA GLU A 92 4.29 -10.29 6.50
C GLU A 92 5.65 -10.44 5.82
N ARG A 93 5.88 -11.64 5.31
CA ARG A 93 7.08 -11.98 4.54
C ARG A 93 6.77 -11.90 3.05
N ILE A 94 7.53 -11.07 2.36
CA ILE A 94 7.48 -10.95 0.91
C ILE A 94 8.75 -11.57 0.35
N ILE A 95 8.62 -12.39 -0.68
CA ILE A 95 9.76 -13.04 -1.33
C ILE A 95 10.16 -12.21 -2.55
N VAL A 96 11.43 -11.85 -2.62
CA VAL A 96 12.05 -11.23 -3.79
C VAL A 96 12.91 -12.28 -4.48
N GLU A 97 12.55 -12.63 -5.71
CA GLU A 97 13.30 -13.58 -6.54
C GLU A 97 14.20 -12.81 -7.51
N PHE A 98 15.45 -13.24 -7.63
CA PHE A 98 16.44 -12.66 -8.53
C PHE A 98 16.64 -13.54 -9.78
N GLU A 99 17.18 -12.96 -10.84
CA GLU A 99 17.45 -13.67 -12.11
C GLU A 99 18.42 -14.86 -11.94
N ASP A 100 19.36 -14.76 -11.01
CA ASP A 100 20.34 -15.80 -10.69
C ASP A 100 19.78 -16.94 -9.82
N GLY A 101 18.46 -16.90 -9.52
CA GLY A 101 17.76 -17.91 -8.74
C GLY A 101 17.83 -17.70 -7.22
N VAL A 102 18.55 -16.68 -6.75
CA VAL A 102 18.55 -16.33 -5.32
C VAL A 102 17.19 -15.78 -4.92
N LYS A 103 16.80 -16.07 -3.67
CA LYS A 103 15.58 -15.52 -3.05
C LYS A 103 15.96 -14.78 -1.78
N GLU A 104 15.48 -13.56 -1.66
CA GLU A 104 15.57 -12.77 -0.43
C GLU A 104 14.18 -12.62 0.18
N ILE A 105 14.08 -12.81 1.49
CA ILE A 105 12.84 -12.59 2.23
C ILE A 105 12.93 -11.25 2.91
N ILE A 106 12.01 -10.35 2.60
CA ILE A 106 11.87 -9.06 3.25
C ILE A 106 10.62 -9.05 4.13
N SER A 107 10.70 -8.32 5.25
CA SER A 107 9.57 -8.15 6.16
C SER A 107 8.90 -6.81 5.92
N VAL A 108 7.60 -6.82 5.69
CA VAL A 108 6.76 -5.63 5.52
C VAL A 108 5.78 -5.58 6.68
N THR A 109 5.86 -4.50 7.45
CA THR A 109 4.96 -4.27 8.57
C THR A 109 4.03 -3.12 8.23
N PHE A 110 2.74 -3.35 8.39
CA PHE A 110 1.73 -2.31 8.39
C PHE A 110 0.99 -2.32 9.72
N GLU A 111 0.40 -1.22 10.08
CA GLU A 111 -0.51 -1.13 11.22
C GLU A 111 -1.96 -1.23 10.75
N ASP A 112 -2.88 -1.20 11.71
CA ASP A 112 -4.31 -1.20 11.45
C ASP A 112 -4.70 0.01 10.60
N TRP A 113 -5.62 -0.20 9.68
CA TRP A 113 -6.17 0.87 8.83
C TRP A 113 -6.95 1.92 9.62
N THR A 114 -7.43 1.56 10.83
CA THR A 114 -8.12 2.49 11.72
C THR A 114 -7.22 2.94 12.85
N VAL A 115 -7.21 4.23 13.13
CA VAL A 115 -6.72 4.73 14.42
C VAL A 115 -7.91 5.01 15.30
N ALA A 116 -7.90 4.50 16.51
CA ALA A 116 -8.78 5.00 17.56
C ALA A 116 -8.61 6.51 17.62
N SER A 117 -9.70 7.27 17.46
CA SER A 117 -9.75 8.71 17.39
C SER A 117 -8.77 9.38 18.34
N SER A 118 -7.66 9.91 17.83
CA SER A 118 -6.93 10.92 18.54
C SER A 118 -7.61 12.26 18.24
N ASP A 119 -7.81 13.11 19.24
CA ASP A 119 -8.33 14.47 19.11
C ASP A 119 -7.46 15.39 18.23
N ASP A 120 -6.41 14.86 17.64
CA ASP A 120 -5.43 15.57 16.85
C ASP A 120 -5.88 15.61 15.38
N LYS A 121 -6.57 16.69 15.04
CA LYS A 121 -7.08 17.01 13.70
C LYS A 121 -6.01 17.34 12.67
N SER A 122 -4.73 17.10 12.94
CA SER A 122 -3.67 17.27 11.95
C SER A 122 -3.72 16.13 10.94
N ILE A 123 -4.11 16.43 9.73
CA ILE A 123 -4.35 15.51 8.62
C ILE A 123 -3.07 14.73 8.19
N PHE A 124 -1.91 15.10 8.72
CA PHE A 124 -0.63 14.47 8.39
C PHE A 124 0.32 14.49 9.59
N LYS A 125 0.56 13.33 10.20
CA LYS A 125 1.75 13.12 11.04
C LYS A 125 2.74 12.24 10.31
N GLU A 126 3.88 12.80 9.98
CA GLU A 126 5.05 12.06 9.52
C GLU A 126 5.78 11.53 10.75
N TYR A 127 5.71 10.21 11.00
CA TYR A 127 6.54 9.58 12.01
C TYR A 127 7.93 9.32 11.43
N SER A 128 8.94 9.91 12.02
CA SER A 128 10.30 10.01 11.47
C SER A 128 11.27 8.92 11.92
N ASP A 129 10.81 7.73 12.29
CA ASP A 129 11.72 6.64 12.66
C ASP A 129 12.39 5.95 11.46
N GLY A 130 12.16 6.48 10.27
CA GLY A 130 12.78 6.04 9.02
C GLY A 130 12.23 4.73 8.46
N LYS A 131 11.30 4.07 9.14
CA LYS A 131 10.71 2.81 8.70
C LYS A 131 9.22 2.89 8.40
N TYR A 132 8.49 3.80 9.04
CA TYR A 132 7.05 3.90 8.92
C TYR A 132 6.63 5.35 8.69
N LYS A 133 5.79 5.54 7.69
CA LYS A 133 5.05 6.80 7.52
C LYS A 133 3.58 6.46 7.55
N THR A 134 2.86 7.08 8.45
CA THR A 134 1.41 7.00 8.49
C THR A 134 0.85 8.18 7.72
N LEU A 135 0.07 7.90 6.70
CA LEU A 135 -0.71 8.89 5.96
C LEU A 135 -2.14 8.75 6.41
N PHE A 136 -2.79 9.86 6.75
CA PHE A 136 -4.16 9.85 7.21
C PHE A 136 -5.09 10.29 6.09
N ALA A 137 -6.15 9.52 5.86
CA ALA A 137 -7.27 9.91 5.04
C ALA A 137 -8.55 9.81 5.87
N THR A 138 -9.52 10.65 5.61
CA THR A 138 -10.82 10.57 6.27
C THR A 138 -11.80 9.81 5.40
N THR A 139 -12.50 8.84 6.00
CA THR A 139 -13.67 8.22 5.40
C THR A 139 -14.93 8.80 6.04
N THR A 140 -15.99 8.92 5.28
CA THR A 140 -17.29 9.32 5.82
C THR A 140 -18.32 8.25 5.50
N LYS A 141 -18.85 7.60 6.55
CA LYS A 141 -20.08 6.81 6.44
C LYS A 141 -21.10 7.44 7.37
N GLY A 142 -22.15 8.01 6.80
CA GLY A 142 -23.13 8.78 7.59
C GLY A 142 -22.46 10.00 8.25
N ASN A 143 -22.68 10.17 9.54
CA ASN A 143 -22.12 11.28 10.34
C ASN A 143 -20.79 10.93 11.05
N MET A 144 -20.20 9.77 10.77
CA MET A 144 -18.94 9.35 11.41
C MET A 144 -17.77 9.63 10.48
N ILE A 145 -16.77 10.32 10.99
CA ILE A 145 -15.48 10.53 10.33
C ILE A 145 -14.53 9.46 10.88
N HIS A 146 -14.11 8.54 10.02
CA HIS A 146 -13.05 7.59 10.35
C HIS A 146 -11.74 8.07 9.76
N ILE A 147 -10.69 7.99 10.53
CA ILE A 147 -9.33 8.28 10.07
C ILE A 147 -8.74 6.97 9.57
N VAL A 148 -8.35 6.94 8.30
CA VAL A 148 -7.67 5.79 7.70
C VAL A 148 -6.18 6.03 7.69
N ASN A 149 -5.43 5.05 8.17
CA ASN A 149 -3.99 5.05 8.14
C ASN A 149 -3.48 4.29 6.93
N PHE A 150 -2.68 4.96 6.12
CA PHE A 150 -1.82 4.30 5.16
C PHE A 150 -0.42 4.21 5.72
N HIS A 151 0.15 3.03 5.65
CA HIS A 151 1.49 2.77 6.13
C HIS A 151 2.45 2.61 4.96
N TYR A 152 3.62 3.13 5.17
CA TYR A 152 4.69 3.05 4.23
C TYR A 152 5.85 2.28 4.83
N THR A 153 6.29 1.23 4.15
CA THR A 153 7.44 0.43 4.56
C THR A 153 8.50 0.47 3.47
N ARG A 154 9.74 0.80 3.86
CA ARG A 154 10.93 0.74 3.01
C ARG A 154 11.75 -0.49 3.33
N CYS A 155 12.01 -1.30 2.33
CA CYS A 155 12.88 -2.47 2.41
C CYS A 155 14.14 -2.25 1.57
N ASN A 156 15.32 -2.44 2.20
CA ASN A 156 16.59 -2.43 1.48
C ASN A 156 16.92 -3.88 1.10
N LEU A 157 17.24 -4.13 -0.15
CA LEU A 157 17.73 -5.42 -0.62
C LEU A 157 19.22 -5.55 -0.34
N LYS A 158 19.63 -6.74 0.05
CA LYS A 158 21.04 -7.08 0.34
C LYS A 158 21.72 -7.70 -0.87
N HIS A 159 20.95 -8.47 -1.65
CA HIS A 159 21.46 -9.11 -2.86
C HIS A 159 21.50 -8.13 -4.03
N ILE A 160 22.63 -8.11 -4.74
CA ILE A 160 22.88 -7.19 -5.85
C ILE A 160 22.76 -7.97 -7.16
N ALA A 161 21.54 -8.17 -7.59
CA ALA A 161 21.22 -8.77 -8.87
C ALA A 161 19.91 -8.16 -9.41
N LYS A 162 19.56 -8.52 -10.62
CA LYS A 162 18.31 -8.10 -11.22
C LYS A 162 17.15 -8.84 -10.55
N VAL A 163 16.22 -8.10 -9.99
CA VAL A 163 14.98 -8.66 -9.43
C VAL A 163 14.12 -9.16 -10.57
N LYS A 164 13.77 -10.43 -10.51
CA LYS A 164 12.85 -11.07 -11.46
C LYS A 164 11.40 -10.88 -11.02
N ASN A 165 11.10 -11.30 -9.80
CA ASN A 165 9.74 -11.27 -9.27
C ASN A 165 9.71 -10.75 -7.82
N ILE A 166 8.56 -10.17 -7.45
CA ILE A 166 8.13 -9.98 -6.06
C ILE A 166 6.90 -10.86 -5.87
N ILE A 167 6.93 -11.73 -4.86
CA ILE A 167 5.82 -12.62 -4.51
C ILE A 167 5.22 -12.13 -3.21
N LEU A 168 3.94 -11.76 -3.27
CA LEU A 168 3.18 -11.26 -2.13
C LEU A 168 2.75 -12.41 -1.20
N PRO A 169 2.45 -12.15 0.06
CA PRO A 169 1.98 -13.16 0.99
C PRO A 169 0.55 -13.60 0.66
N GLN A 170 0.16 -14.77 1.18
CA GLN A 170 -1.24 -15.20 1.24
C GLN A 170 -1.86 -14.69 2.53
N ASN A 171 -2.29 -13.45 2.55
CA ASN A 171 -2.97 -12.84 3.69
C ASN A 171 -3.96 -11.77 3.20
N MET A 172 -5.23 -12.14 3.12
CA MET A 172 -6.31 -11.28 2.65
C MET A 172 -6.52 -10.01 3.50
N PHE A 173 -5.95 -9.97 4.71
CA PHE A 173 -6.01 -8.77 5.56
C PHE A 173 -4.92 -7.74 5.23
N MET A 174 -3.94 -8.09 4.38
CA MET A 174 -2.93 -7.17 3.90
C MET A 174 -3.36 -6.54 2.58
N HIS A 175 -3.48 -5.22 2.59
CA HIS A 175 -3.86 -4.43 1.42
C HIS A 175 -2.69 -3.56 0.97
N ILE A 176 -2.31 -3.67 -0.31
CA ILE A 176 -1.23 -2.89 -0.93
C ILE A 176 -1.82 -2.01 -2.03
N PHE A 177 -1.57 -0.72 -1.93
CA PHE A 177 -2.07 0.30 -2.88
C PHE A 177 -1.02 0.73 -3.89
N ALA A 178 0.24 0.73 -3.50
CA ALA A 178 1.33 1.08 -4.40
C ALA A 178 2.63 0.39 -3.99
N ILE A 179 3.43 0.05 -4.99
CA ILE A 179 4.80 -0.44 -4.83
C ILE A 179 5.70 0.44 -5.69
N THR A 180 6.78 0.94 -5.09
CA THR A 180 7.79 1.74 -5.77
C THR A 180 9.16 1.10 -5.56
N ILE A 181 10.00 1.16 -6.57
CA ILE A 181 11.36 0.62 -6.55
C ILE A 181 12.37 1.73 -6.78
N GLU A 182 13.54 1.61 -6.15
CA GLU A 182 14.71 2.49 -6.33
C GLU A 182 15.90 1.64 -6.77
N ASN A 183 16.56 2.07 -7.86
CA ASN A 183 17.76 1.43 -8.41
C ASN A 183 19.03 1.85 -7.66
#